data_10976a9df28146a5d9119dcc09cb6d55
#
_entry.id   10976a9df28146a5d9119dcc09cb6d55
#
_cell.length_a   1.000
_cell.length_b   1.000
_cell.length_c   1.000
_cell.angle_alpha   90.00
_cell.angle_beta   90.00
_cell.angle_gamma   90.00
#
_symmetry.space_group_name_H-M   'P 1'
#
loop_
_entity.id
_entity.type
_entity.pdbx_description
1 polymer ?
#
loop_
_entity_poly.entity_id
_entity_poly.type
_entity_poly.pdbx_seq_one_letter_code
_entity_poly.pdbx_strand_id
1 'polypeptide(L)'
;MNKMMTKLAVIGIILLTYSGRVYGNPFLFGDPAIEGRWDITVDKGDKKVPSWLDVRHSGNRTLVGYFVSESGSARPVSKINFKDGKLNFSIPPQWEDGDNDFILEGSLNNGSLSGTITSCDGKKYPWTGVRAPSLVRTTPPVWGNPVTLFNGKNTDGWYAMGPNQWMAKNGVLTSEKSGSNLVTKDKFSDFKLHIEFRYPKESNSGIYLRGRYEVQVSDSYGKSPLVDEFGAVYGFIIPTEMAAKMAGEWQAYDICNQEIPGITGGALDSNEGEPGPIYLQGDHGPVEYRNIVITPAKN
;
A
#
# COMPACT_ATOMS: atom_id res chain seq x y z
N MET A 1 -39.47 24.10 66.46
CA MET A 1 -39.46 24.90 65.22
C MET A 1 -38.02 25.30 64.93
N ASN A 2 -37.29 24.44 64.21
CA ASN A 2 -35.89 24.71 63.84
C ASN A 2 -35.82 25.19 62.40
N LYS A 3 -35.31 26.41 62.21
CA LYS A 3 -35.02 26.97 60.92
C LYS A 3 -33.64 26.48 60.47
N MET A 4 -33.64 25.69 59.41
CA MET A 4 -32.44 25.26 58.72
C MET A 4 -31.99 26.36 57.75
N MET A 5 -30.84 26.99 58.03
CA MET A 5 -30.19 27.97 57.13
C MET A 5 -29.34 27.22 56.12
N THR A 6 -29.75 27.30 54.84
CA THR A 6 -29.00 26.80 53.72
C THR A 6 -27.86 27.79 53.38
N LYS A 7 -26.58 27.38 53.53
CA LYS A 7 -25.44 28.16 53.10
C LYS A 7 -25.19 27.91 51.62
N LEU A 8 -25.35 28.96 50.81
CA LEU A 8 -24.93 28.96 49.39
C LEU A 8 -23.41 29.15 49.31
N ALA A 9 -22.70 28.17 48.79
CA ALA A 9 -21.30 28.31 48.48
C ALA A 9 -21.15 28.82 47.03
N VAL A 10 -20.64 30.04 46.91
CA VAL A 10 -20.25 30.61 45.60
C VAL A 10 -18.85 30.14 45.28
N ILE A 11 -18.73 29.23 44.28
CA ILE A 11 -17.43 28.82 43.76
C ILE A 11 -17.05 29.83 42.65
N GLY A 12 -16.09 30.71 42.96
CA GLY A 12 -15.49 31.60 41.99
C GLY A 12 -14.54 30.79 41.07
N ILE A 13 -14.86 30.68 39.80
CA ILE A 13 -13.96 30.14 38.78
C ILE A 13 -13.01 31.27 38.38
N ILE A 14 -11.74 31.15 38.80
CA ILE A 14 -10.65 31.99 38.31
C ILE A 14 -10.22 31.44 36.96
N LEU A 15 -10.63 32.09 35.87
CA LEU A 15 -10.06 31.88 34.54
C LEU A 15 -8.68 32.52 34.48
N LEU A 16 -7.63 31.72 34.70
CA LEU A 16 -6.27 32.07 34.33
C LEU A 16 -6.12 31.96 32.82
N THR A 17 -6.24 33.09 32.10
CA THR A 17 -5.85 33.17 30.69
C THR A 17 -4.32 33.19 30.64
N TYR A 18 -3.75 32.00 30.43
CA TYR A 18 -2.34 31.85 30.11
C TYR A 18 -2.12 32.26 28.65
N SER A 19 -1.82 33.52 28.39
CA SER A 19 -1.31 33.99 27.10
C SER A 19 0.19 33.66 27.01
N GLY A 20 0.53 32.39 27.05
CA GLY A 20 1.85 31.90 26.75
C GLY A 20 2.04 31.95 25.23
N ARG A 21 2.75 32.93 24.70
CA ARG A 21 3.36 32.81 23.37
C ARG A 21 4.35 31.66 23.45
N VAL A 22 3.92 30.49 22.94
CA VAL A 22 4.85 29.41 22.63
C VAL A 22 5.71 29.91 21.48
N TYR A 23 6.85 30.49 21.77
CA TYR A 23 7.90 30.61 20.80
C TYR A 23 8.45 29.22 20.56
N GLY A 24 7.76 28.45 19.72
CA GLY A 24 8.30 27.22 19.12
C GLY A 24 9.52 27.68 18.32
N ASN A 25 10.69 27.23 18.75
CA ASN A 25 11.91 27.46 18.00
C ASN A 25 11.76 26.72 16.67
N PRO A 26 11.66 27.38 15.51
CA PRO A 26 11.43 26.70 14.23
C PRO A 26 12.60 25.81 13.80
N PHE A 27 13.68 25.75 14.57
CA PHE A 27 14.87 24.92 14.32
C PHE A 27 14.94 23.62 15.12
N LEU A 28 13.89 23.26 15.88
CA LEU A 28 13.90 22.02 16.68
C LEU A 28 13.33 20.80 15.94
N PHE A 29 12.65 21.00 14.84
CA PHE A 29 12.13 19.92 13.97
C PHE A 29 12.90 19.97 12.66
N GLY A 30 13.23 18.82 12.10
CA GLY A 30 13.97 18.71 10.84
C GLY A 30 13.30 19.44 9.68
N ASP A 31 13.87 19.38 8.50
CA ASP A 31 13.36 20.11 7.35
C ASP A 31 12.01 19.53 6.92
N PRO A 32 10.88 20.22 7.16
CA PRO A 32 9.55 19.72 6.81
C PRO A 32 9.37 19.52 5.31
N ALA A 33 10.30 20.04 4.50
CA ALA A 33 10.23 19.90 3.04
C ALA A 33 10.42 18.46 2.56
N ILE A 34 11.11 17.60 3.31
CA ILE A 34 11.33 16.19 2.93
C ILE A 34 10.29 15.25 3.55
N GLU A 35 9.70 15.61 4.69
CA GLU A 35 8.76 14.74 5.40
C GLU A 35 7.49 14.45 4.60
N GLY A 36 6.95 13.27 4.83
CA GLY A 36 5.74 12.75 4.19
C GLY A 36 6.03 11.68 3.14
N ARG A 37 5.03 11.38 2.34
CA ARG A 37 5.03 10.26 1.40
C ARG A 37 5.42 10.73 0.00
N TRP A 38 6.15 9.87 -0.70
CA TRP A 38 6.69 10.12 -2.03
C TRP A 38 6.44 8.92 -2.94
N ASP A 39 5.77 9.16 -4.05
CA ASP A 39 5.63 8.23 -5.16
C ASP A 39 6.89 8.29 -6.00
N ILE A 40 7.60 7.19 -6.10
CA ILE A 40 8.90 7.10 -6.77
C ILE A 40 8.76 6.26 -8.05
N THR A 41 9.42 6.70 -9.09
CA THR A 41 9.58 5.96 -10.33
C THR A 41 11.07 5.77 -10.61
N VAL A 42 11.51 4.52 -10.68
CA VAL A 42 12.89 4.13 -11.02
C VAL A 42 12.96 3.78 -12.50
N ASP A 43 13.89 4.37 -13.23
CA ASP A 43 14.08 4.11 -14.66
C ASP A 43 15.19 3.07 -14.84
N LYS A 44 14.82 1.86 -15.27
CA LYS A 44 15.76 0.77 -15.56
C LYS A 44 16.14 0.68 -17.05
N GLY A 45 15.72 1.68 -17.84
CA GLY A 45 15.99 1.79 -19.28
C GLY A 45 14.92 1.11 -20.11
N ASP A 46 14.74 -0.18 -19.98
CA ASP A 46 13.71 -0.97 -20.66
C ASP A 46 12.32 -0.87 -20.02
N LYS A 47 12.29 -0.58 -18.73
CA LYS A 47 11.05 -0.42 -17.95
C LYS A 47 11.17 0.64 -16.87
N LYS A 48 10.03 1.23 -16.52
CA LYS A 48 9.87 2.06 -15.33
C LYS A 48 9.29 1.21 -14.20
N VAL A 49 9.90 1.30 -13.03
CA VAL A 49 9.55 0.51 -11.86
C VAL A 49 9.01 1.42 -10.79
N PRO A 50 7.81 1.15 -10.26
CA PRO A 50 7.27 1.89 -9.14
C PRO A 50 8.01 1.55 -7.85
N SER A 51 8.10 2.55 -6.98
CA SER A 51 8.69 2.48 -5.65
C SER A 51 8.04 3.53 -4.77
N TRP A 52 8.29 3.50 -3.47
CA TRP A 52 7.65 4.40 -2.54
C TRP A 52 8.53 4.68 -1.32
N LEU A 53 8.45 5.91 -0.80
CA LEU A 53 9.19 6.35 0.38
C LEU A 53 8.28 7.14 1.30
N ASP A 54 8.29 6.82 2.60
CA ASP A 54 7.73 7.65 3.66
C ASP A 54 8.85 8.15 4.56
N VAL A 55 8.87 9.46 4.82
CA VAL A 55 9.86 10.12 5.67
C VAL A 55 9.18 10.74 6.87
N ARG A 56 9.64 10.40 8.07
CA ARG A 56 9.07 10.86 9.34
C ARG A 56 10.16 11.26 10.33
N HIS A 57 9.81 12.09 11.28
CA HIS A 57 10.66 12.32 12.46
C HIS A 57 10.60 11.16 13.46
N SER A 58 11.78 10.87 14.03
CA SER A 58 11.92 10.14 15.29
C SER A 58 12.58 11.08 16.30
N GLY A 59 11.81 11.64 17.20
CA GLY A 59 12.26 12.69 18.12
C GLY A 59 12.52 14.02 17.39
N ASN A 60 13.60 14.74 17.77
CA ASN A 60 13.81 16.13 17.36
C ASN A 60 14.72 16.31 16.13
N ARG A 61 15.55 15.32 15.79
CA ARG A 61 16.63 15.53 14.80
C ARG A 61 16.84 14.34 13.86
N THR A 62 16.21 13.21 14.11
CA THR A 62 16.42 12.00 13.34
C THR A 62 15.26 11.80 12.36
N LEU A 63 15.57 11.67 11.09
CA LEU A 63 14.60 11.22 10.11
C LEU A 63 14.71 9.69 9.95
N VAL A 64 13.56 9.05 9.96
CA VAL A 64 13.36 7.62 9.75
C VAL A 64 12.27 7.45 8.69
N GLY A 65 12.02 6.24 8.26
CA GLY A 65 10.94 6.05 7.29
C GLY A 65 10.70 4.61 6.93
N TYR A 66 9.96 4.45 5.84
CA TYR A 66 9.73 3.17 5.19
C TYR A 66 9.99 3.31 3.69
N PHE A 67 10.54 2.26 3.10
CA PHE A 67 10.83 2.22 1.67
C PHE A 67 10.30 0.93 1.05
N VAL A 68 9.61 1.06 -0.08
CA VAL A 68 9.16 -0.06 -0.93
C VAL A 68 9.98 -0.05 -2.20
N SER A 69 10.65 -1.16 -2.50
CA SER A 69 11.36 -1.38 -3.75
C SER A 69 10.42 -1.95 -4.83
N GLU A 70 10.95 -2.41 -5.94
CA GLU A 70 10.21 -3.11 -7.02
C GLU A 70 9.42 -4.30 -6.50
N SER A 71 9.97 -5.03 -5.53
CA SER A 71 9.37 -6.19 -4.87
C SER A 71 9.59 -6.11 -3.37
N GLY A 72 8.89 -6.98 -2.64
CA GLY A 72 9.02 -7.08 -1.20
C GLY A 72 8.14 -6.11 -0.42
N SER A 73 8.29 -6.11 0.89
CA SER A 73 7.49 -5.34 1.83
C SER A 73 8.03 -3.92 2.04
N ALA A 74 7.22 -3.08 2.70
CA ALA A 74 7.68 -1.79 3.20
C ALA A 74 8.75 -2.00 4.27
N ARG A 75 10.00 -1.69 3.94
CA ARG A 75 11.15 -1.89 4.83
C ARG A 75 11.39 -0.66 5.69
N PRO A 76 11.65 -0.81 6.99
CA PRO A 76 12.01 0.30 7.84
C PRO A 76 13.39 0.86 7.45
N VAL A 77 13.47 2.19 7.34
CA VAL A 77 14.72 2.94 7.17
C VAL A 77 15.05 3.58 8.50
N SER A 78 16.03 3.01 9.19
CA SER A 78 16.39 3.42 10.56
C SER A 78 17.00 4.81 10.66
N LYS A 79 17.56 5.31 9.53
CA LYS A 79 18.11 6.66 9.44
C LYS A 79 18.07 7.16 8.00
N ILE A 80 17.46 8.32 7.82
CA ILE A 80 17.47 9.07 6.58
C ILE A 80 18.31 10.34 6.81
N ASN A 81 19.32 10.56 5.99
CA ASN A 81 20.09 11.79 6.02
C ASN A 81 19.48 12.80 5.04
N PHE A 82 19.13 13.98 5.53
CA PHE A 82 18.68 15.08 4.68
C PHE A 82 19.36 16.37 5.14
N LYS A 83 20.13 16.97 4.24
CA LYS A 83 20.84 18.23 4.50
C LYS A 83 21.07 18.98 3.19
N ASP A 84 20.84 20.28 3.22
CA ASP A 84 21.04 21.19 2.07
C ASP A 84 20.33 20.68 0.80
N GLY A 85 19.09 20.16 0.97
CA GLY A 85 18.27 19.61 -0.09
C GLY A 85 18.72 18.21 -0.60
N LYS A 86 19.75 17.59 -0.02
CA LYS A 86 20.26 16.27 -0.39
C LYS A 86 19.76 15.19 0.54
N LEU A 87 19.28 14.11 -0.04
CA LEU A 87 18.73 12.93 0.62
C LEU A 87 19.65 11.74 0.40
N ASN A 88 19.93 10.94 1.44
CA ASN A 88 20.49 9.61 1.27
C ASN A 88 20.12 8.66 2.42
N PHE A 89 20.04 7.38 2.12
CA PHE A 89 19.97 6.29 3.08
C PHE A 89 20.44 4.98 2.44
N SER A 90 20.74 3.97 3.25
CA SER A 90 20.97 2.59 2.83
C SER A 90 20.11 1.62 3.63
N ILE A 91 19.78 0.49 3.02
CA ILE A 91 19.06 -0.63 3.63
C ILE A 91 19.63 -1.96 3.10
N PRO A 92 19.67 -3.01 3.92
CA PRO A 92 20.11 -4.32 3.47
C PRO A 92 19.15 -4.90 2.41
N PRO A 93 19.62 -5.87 1.59
CA PRO A 93 18.75 -6.57 0.64
C PRO A 93 17.62 -7.33 1.36
N GLN A 94 16.48 -7.51 0.70
CA GLN A 94 15.37 -8.36 1.15
C GLN A 94 15.13 -9.51 0.17
N TRP A 95 14.87 -9.16 -1.09
CA TRP A 95 14.66 -10.10 -2.20
C TRP A 95 15.51 -9.76 -3.42
N GLU A 96 16.28 -8.69 -3.32
CA GLU A 96 17.16 -8.25 -4.39
C GLU A 96 18.38 -9.16 -4.50
N ASP A 97 18.84 -9.42 -5.73
CA ASP A 97 20.09 -10.13 -5.98
C ASP A 97 21.29 -9.28 -5.54
N GLY A 98 22.24 -9.93 -4.84
CA GLY A 98 23.48 -9.32 -4.37
C GLY A 98 23.52 -9.15 -2.86
N ASP A 99 24.76 -8.96 -2.34
CA ASP A 99 25.07 -8.91 -0.91
C ASP A 99 25.26 -7.47 -0.38
N ASN A 100 25.28 -6.48 -1.28
CA ASN A 100 25.49 -5.09 -0.88
C ASN A 100 24.18 -4.45 -0.43
N ASP A 101 24.29 -3.41 0.40
CA ASP A 101 23.17 -2.55 0.73
C ASP A 101 22.59 -1.90 -0.54
N PHE A 102 21.28 -1.77 -0.55
CA PHE A 102 20.56 -0.91 -1.47
C PHE A 102 20.75 0.54 -1.03
N ILE A 103 21.26 1.40 -1.91
CA ILE A 103 21.58 2.80 -1.59
C ILE A 103 20.69 3.73 -2.42
N LEU A 104 19.99 4.62 -1.75
CA LEU A 104 19.23 5.70 -2.39
C LEU A 104 19.89 7.04 -2.11
N GLU A 105 20.23 7.76 -3.18
CA GLU A 105 20.78 9.11 -3.14
C GLU A 105 19.90 10.03 -4.00
N GLY A 106 19.64 11.24 -3.54
CA GLY A 106 18.81 12.18 -4.29
C GLY A 106 18.87 13.61 -3.80
N SER A 107 18.13 14.45 -4.47
CA SER A 107 17.98 15.86 -4.14
C SER A 107 16.53 16.31 -4.27
N LEU A 108 16.10 17.16 -3.36
CA LEU A 108 14.80 17.83 -3.41
C LEU A 108 14.97 19.17 -4.13
N ASN A 109 14.30 19.31 -5.27
CA ASN A 109 14.30 20.55 -6.07
C ASN A 109 12.88 20.91 -6.47
N ASN A 110 12.43 22.10 -6.17
CA ASN A 110 11.10 22.61 -6.54
C ASN A 110 9.94 21.66 -6.19
N GLY A 111 10.02 21.00 -5.04
CA GLY A 111 8.97 20.10 -4.55
C GLY A 111 8.99 18.69 -5.14
N SER A 112 9.98 18.36 -5.96
CA SER A 112 10.19 17.03 -6.54
C SER A 112 11.54 16.45 -6.13
N LEU A 113 11.61 15.14 -6.02
CA LEU A 113 12.84 14.41 -5.77
C LEU A 113 13.40 13.83 -7.06
N SER A 114 14.71 13.77 -7.16
CA SER A 114 15.39 13.01 -8.20
C SER A 114 16.77 12.56 -7.73
N GLY A 115 17.27 11.46 -8.30
CA GLY A 115 18.56 10.94 -7.86
C GLY A 115 18.95 9.62 -8.51
N THR A 116 19.77 8.85 -7.80
CA THR A 116 20.28 7.55 -8.22
C THR A 116 20.02 6.52 -7.15
N ILE A 117 19.55 5.34 -7.53
CA ILE A 117 19.52 4.14 -6.73
C ILE A 117 20.70 3.27 -7.16
N THR A 118 21.49 2.79 -6.20
CA THR A 118 22.45 1.70 -6.39
C THR A 118 21.83 0.44 -5.82
N SER A 119 21.51 -0.53 -6.68
CA SER A 119 20.94 -1.82 -6.28
C SER A 119 21.98 -2.74 -5.64
N CYS A 120 21.53 -3.83 -5.02
CA CYS A 120 22.39 -4.76 -4.27
C CYS A 120 23.44 -5.47 -5.16
N ASP A 121 23.22 -5.56 -6.47
CA ASP A 121 24.18 -6.04 -7.47
C ASP A 121 25.13 -4.93 -7.97
N GLY A 122 25.05 -3.71 -7.41
CA GLY A 122 25.91 -2.56 -7.75
C GLY A 122 25.49 -1.77 -8.98
N LYS A 123 24.41 -2.15 -9.67
CA LYS A 123 23.89 -1.36 -10.79
C LYS A 123 23.24 -0.08 -10.32
N LYS A 124 23.36 0.97 -11.13
CA LYS A 124 22.84 2.29 -10.82
C LYS A 124 21.68 2.65 -11.77
N TYR A 125 20.59 3.13 -11.19
CA TYR A 125 19.39 3.54 -11.91
C TYR A 125 18.97 4.94 -11.50
N PRO A 126 18.65 5.84 -12.44
CA PRO A 126 18.04 7.12 -12.12
C PRO A 126 16.61 6.92 -11.61
N TRP A 127 16.19 7.81 -10.73
CA TRP A 127 14.82 7.83 -10.23
C TRP A 127 14.29 9.24 -10.07
N THR A 128 12.98 9.37 -10.09
CA THR A 128 12.24 10.59 -9.78
C THR A 128 11.17 10.31 -8.74
N GLY A 129 10.84 11.32 -7.93
CA GLY A 129 9.79 11.23 -6.92
C GLY A 129 8.92 12.48 -6.88
N VAL A 130 7.63 12.27 -6.73
CA VAL A 130 6.63 13.31 -6.51
C VAL A 130 5.93 13.08 -5.18
N ARG A 131 5.31 14.12 -4.62
CA ARG A 131 4.50 13.95 -3.42
C ARG A 131 3.37 12.97 -3.69
N ALA A 132 3.27 11.93 -2.87
CA ALA A 132 2.12 11.04 -2.91
C ALA A 132 0.85 11.83 -2.53
N PRO A 133 -0.25 11.63 -3.25
CA PRO A 133 -1.50 12.34 -2.99
C PRO A 133 -2.12 11.87 -1.66
N SER A 134 -2.94 12.73 -1.05
CA SER A 134 -3.83 12.28 0.00
C SER A 134 -4.99 11.51 -0.65
N LEU A 135 -5.16 10.25 -0.26
CA LEU A 135 -6.27 9.41 -0.70
C LEU A 135 -7.43 9.38 0.31
N VAL A 136 -7.30 10.16 1.39
CA VAL A 136 -8.34 10.27 2.42
C VAL A 136 -9.54 11.03 1.87
N ARG A 137 -10.69 10.40 1.90
CA ARG A 137 -11.95 11.07 1.53
C ARG A 137 -12.50 11.90 2.68
N THR A 138 -12.90 13.12 2.36
CA THR A 138 -13.56 14.03 3.31
C THR A 138 -15.06 13.78 3.40
N THR A 139 -15.66 13.11 2.42
CA THR A 139 -17.08 12.78 2.37
C THR A 139 -17.30 11.30 2.05
N PRO A 140 -18.31 10.65 2.65
CA PRO A 140 -18.63 9.26 2.32
C PRO A 140 -18.95 9.11 0.83
N PRO A 141 -18.48 8.03 0.17
CA PRO A 141 -18.78 7.80 -1.23
C PRO A 141 -20.24 7.42 -1.44
N VAL A 142 -20.81 7.87 -2.55
CA VAL A 142 -22.11 7.40 -3.05
C VAL A 142 -21.85 6.21 -3.97
N TRP A 143 -22.37 5.04 -3.62
CA TRP A 143 -22.13 3.83 -4.37
C TRP A 143 -22.96 3.74 -5.66
N GLY A 144 -22.33 3.25 -6.72
CA GLY A 144 -22.96 2.92 -7.99
C GLY A 144 -23.64 1.55 -7.98
N ASN A 145 -23.94 1.04 -9.16
CA ASN A 145 -24.44 -0.32 -9.32
C ASN A 145 -23.30 -1.34 -9.31
N PRO A 146 -23.49 -2.53 -8.74
CA PRO A 146 -22.53 -3.61 -8.85
C PRO A 146 -22.27 -4.02 -10.30
N VAL A 147 -21.02 -4.29 -10.62
CA VAL A 147 -20.56 -4.74 -11.94
C VAL A 147 -19.83 -6.07 -11.75
N THR A 148 -20.24 -7.08 -12.51
CA THR A 148 -19.56 -8.39 -12.53
C THR A 148 -18.33 -8.32 -13.44
N LEU A 149 -17.14 -8.50 -12.86
CA LEU A 149 -15.87 -8.43 -13.61
C LEU A 149 -15.52 -9.74 -14.33
N PHE A 150 -16.06 -10.86 -13.87
CA PHE A 150 -15.89 -12.17 -14.52
C PHE A 150 -17.24 -12.82 -14.78
N ASN A 151 -17.55 -13.07 -16.05
CA ASN A 151 -18.84 -13.57 -16.51
C ASN A 151 -19.01 -15.11 -16.40
N GLY A 152 -17.99 -15.83 -15.91
CA GLY A 152 -17.97 -17.29 -15.78
C GLY A 152 -17.70 -18.04 -17.08
N LYS A 153 -17.55 -17.37 -18.23
CA LYS A 153 -17.46 -17.99 -19.57
C LYS A 153 -16.14 -17.73 -20.29
N ASN A 154 -15.59 -16.53 -20.14
CA ASN A 154 -14.37 -16.09 -20.82
C ASN A 154 -13.66 -14.99 -20.02
N THR A 155 -12.51 -14.54 -20.51
CA THR A 155 -11.69 -13.48 -19.92
C THR A 155 -11.82 -12.15 -20.65
N ASP A 156 -12.93 -11.86 -21.34
CA ASP A 156 -13.09 -10.71 -22.23
C ASP A 156 -12.83 -9.35 -21.56
N GLY A 157 -13.16 -9.17 -20.31
CA GLY A 157 -12.89 -7.94 -19.53
C GLY A 157 -11.44 -7.82 -19.00
N TRP A 158 -10.56 -8.77 -19.35
CA TRP A 158 -9.21 -8.91 -18.80
C TRP A 158 -8.15 -9.01 -19.89
N TYR A 159 -6.89 -8.78 -19.54
CA TYR A 159 -5.72 -9.10 -20.35
C TYR A 159 -4.61 -9.67 -19.46
N ALA A 160 -3.81 -10.59 -20.01
CA ALA A 160 -2.63 -11.12 -19.33
C ALA A 160 -1.40 -10.27 -19.65
N MET A 161 -0.52 -10.09 -18.68
CA MET A 161 0.73 -9.31 -18.81
C MET A 161 1.87 -10.11 -19.49
N GLY A 162 1.52 -11.09 -20.30
CA GLY A 162 2.45 -11.98 -21.01
C GLY A 162 1.71 -13.18 -21.59
N PRO A 163 2.37 -14.32 -21.80
CA PRO A 163 1.72 -15.55 -22.24
C PRO A 163 0.58 -15.95 -21.30
N ASN A 164 -0.64 -16.05 -21.83
CA ASN A 164 -1.83 -16.23 -21.02
C ASN A 164 -2.08 -17.70 -20.68
N GLN A 165 -1.97 -18.04 -19.38
CA GLN A 165 -2.37 -19.34 -18.83
C GLN A 165 -3.76 -19.34 -18.20
N TRP A 166 -4.40 -18.17 -18.06
CA TRP A 166 -5.72 -18.04 -17.45
C TRP A 166 -6.82 -18.53 -18.35
N MET A 167 -7.74 -19.28 -17.80
CA MET A 167 -8.89 -19.83 -18.55
C MET A 167 -10.16 -19.75 -17.70
N ALA A 168 -11.30 -19.65 -18.38
CA ALA A 168 -12.62 -19.84 -17.79
C ALA A 168 -13.03 -21.31 -17.92
N LYS A 169 -13.25 -21.98 -16.78
CA LYS A 169 -13.61 -23.39 -16.72
C LYS A 169 -14.70 -23.62 -15.68
N ASN A 170 -15.87 -24.11 -16.11
CA ASN A 170 -17.00 -24.40 -15.22
C ASN A 170 -17.42 -23.20 -14.33
N GLY A 171 -17.44 -22.00 -14.86
CA GLY A 171 -17.79 -20.79 -14.11
C GLY A 171 -16.68 -20.22 -13.23
N VAL A 172 -15.47 -20.77 -13.31
CA VAL A 172 -14.30 -20.41 -12.51
C VAL A 172 -13.21 -19.85 -13.41
N LEU A 173 -12.58 -18.78 -13.00
CA LEU A 173 -11.38 -18.21 -13.60
C LEU A 173 -10.16 -18.90 -12.97
N THR A 174 -9.41 -19.66 -13.76
CA THR A 174 -8.39 -20.59 -13.27
C THR A 174 -7.02 -20.28 -13.85
N SER A 175 -6.00 -20.25 -13.01
CA SER A 175 -4.58 -20.36 -13.36
C SER A 175 -4.07 -21.66 -12.76
N GLU A 176 -3.88 -22.70 -13.59
CA GLU A 176 -3.48 -24.04 -13.11
C GLU A 176 -1.96 -24.14 -12.77
N LYS A 177 -1.20 -23.10 -13.09
CA LYS A 177 0.26 -23.03 -12.87
C LYS A 177 0.69 -21.59 -12.76
N SER A 178 1.89 -21.35 -12.22
CA SER A 178 2.57 -20.06 -12.29
C SER A 178 2.72 -19.56 -13.73
N GLY A 179 2.51 -18.28 -13.98
CA GLY A 179 2.57 -17.66 -15.30
C GLY A 179 2.36 -16.15 -15.25
N SER A 180 1.61 -15.59 -16.18
CA SER A 180 1.38 -14.17 -16.27
C SER A 180 0.30 -13.68 -15.31
N ASN A 181 0.42 -12.47 -14.84
CA ASN A 181 -0.58 -11.74 -14.08
C ASN A 181 -1.76 -11.34 -14.97
N LEU A 182 -2.96 -11.28 -14.42
CA LEU A 182 -4.20 -10.95 -15.13
C LEU A 182 -4.77 -9.63 -14.64
N VAL A 183 -5.10 -8.72 -15.55
CA VAL A 183 -5.46 -7.34 -15.23
C VAL A 183 -6.77 -6.95 -15.91
N THR A 184 -7.67 -6.24 -15.21
CA THR A 184 -8.87 -5.70 -15.83
C THR A 184 -8.55 -4.63 -16.87
N LYS A 185 -9.31 -4.56 -17.96
CA LYS A 185 -9.24 -3.48 -18.93
C LYS A 185 -9.78 -2.16 -18.33
N ASP A 186 -10.83 -2.27 -17.53
CA ASP A 186 -11.42 -1.14 -16.82
C ASP A 186 -10.58 -0.74 -15.61
N LYS A 187 -10.60 0.56 -15.29
CA LYS A 187 -9.91 1.18 -14.17
C LYS A 187 -10.90 1.78 -13.20
N PHE A 188 -10.58 1.74 -11.91
CA PHE A 188 -11.46 2.15 -10.83
C PHE A 188 -10.71 3.07 -9.86
N SER A 189 -11.42 4.05 -9.28
CA SER A 189 -10.90 4.91 -8.21
C SER A 189 -11.28 4.34 -6.84
N ASP A 190 -12.52 4.59 -6.42
CA ASP A 190 -13.07 4.05 -5.18
C ASP A 190 -14.14 3.03 -5.47
N PHE A 191 -14.09 1.93 -4.74
CA PHE A 191 -15.01 0.81 -4.96
C PHE A 191 -15.12 -0.07 -3.72
N LYS A 192 -16.17 -0.88 -3.70
CA LYS A 192 -16.24 -2.11 -2.93
C LYS A 192 -15.93 -3.27 -3.86
N LEU A 193 -15.17 -4.24 -3.40
CA LEU A 193 -14.87 -5.44 -4.17
C LEU A 193 -15.25 -6.67 -3.35
N HIS A 194 -16.10 -7.50 -3.94
CA HIS A 194 -16.33 -8.88 -3.49
C HIS A 194 -15.62 -9.82 -4.45
N ILE A 195 -14.82 -10.75 -3.92
CA ILE A 195 -14.09 -11.74 -4.72
C ILE A 195 -13.95 -13.04 -3.97
N GLU A 196 -14.39 -14.15 -4.58
CA GLU A 196 -14.17 -15.47 -4.04
C GLU A 196 -12.97 -16.14 -4.72
N PHE A 197 -12.18 -16.86 -3.92
CA PHE A 197 -11.01 -17.56 -4.41
C PHE A 197 -10.75 -18.86 -3.64
N ARG A 198 -9.97 -19.74 -4.25
CA ARG A 198 -9.34 -20.89 -3.58
C ARG A 198 -7.98 -21.18 -4.21
N TYR A 199 -7.14 -21.81 -3.44
CA TYR A 199 -5.79 -22.16 -3.84
C TYR A 199 -5.42 -23.56 -3.31
N PRO A 200 -4.53 -24.32 -3.97
CA PRO A 200 -3.97 -25.55 -3.43
C PRO A 200 -2.96 -25.23 -2.29
N LYS A 201 -2.55 -26.28 -1.58
CA LYS A 201 -1.56 -26.19 -0.53
C LYS A 201 -0.27 -25.52 -1.03
N GLU A 202 0.32 -24.67 -0.18
CA GLU A 202 1.56 -23.92 -0.42
C GLU A 202 1.50 -22.93 -1.59
N SER A 203 0.32 -22.65 -2.13
CA SER A 203 0.17 -21.65 -3.19
C SER A 203 0.12 -20.23 -2.64
N ASN A 204 0.53 -19.29 -3.49
CA ASN A 204 0.52 -17.87 -3.25
C ASN A 204 -0.10 -17.14 -4.45
N SER A 205 -0.80 -16.07 -4.19
CA SER A 205 -1.36 -15.12 -5.14
C SER A 205 -1.59 -13.78 -4.44
N GLY A 206 -2.03 -12.76 -5.17
CA GLY A 206 -2.37 -11.46 -4.65
C GLY A 206 -3.51 -10.82 -5.44
N ILE A 207 -4.32 -10.02 -4.77
CA ILE A 207 -5.36 -9.21 -5.39
C ILE A 207 -4.93 -7.74 -5.25
N TYR A 208 -4.46 -7.14 -6.34
CA TYR A 208 -4.01 -5.76 -6.34
C TYR A 208 -5.17 -4.82 -6.61
N LEU A 209 -5.48 -3.99 -5.65
CA LEU A 209 -6.45 -2.90 -5.75
C LEU A 209 -5.81 -1.75 -6.52
N ARG A 210 -6.51 -1.27 -7.55
CA ARG A 210 -6.00 -0.22 -8.45
C ARG A 210 -4.63 -0.55 -9.07
N GLY A 211 -4.26 -1.84 -9.12
CA GLY A 211 -2.96 -2.30 -9.61
C GLY A 211 -1.76 -1.92 -8.72
N ARG A 212 -1.99 -1.43 -7.50
CA ARG A 212 -0.94 -0.84 -6.64
C ARG A 212 -0.89 -1.41 -5.23
N TYR A 213 -1.99 -1.93 -4.71
CA TYR A 213 -2.12 -2.31 -3.31
C TYR A 213 -2.52 -3.78 -3.22
N GLU A 214 -1.58 -4.62 -2.88
CA GLU A 214 -1.80 -6.05 -2.78
C GLU A 214 -2.53 -6.43 -1.50
N VAL A 215 -3.65 -7.12 -1.65
CA VAL A 215 -4.24 -7.92 -0.58
C VAL A 215 -3.77 -9.35 -0.76
N GLN A 216 -3.02 -9.84 0.22
CA GLN A 216 -2.32 -11.12 0.15
C GLN A 216 -3.27 -12.32 0.14
N VAL A 217 -3.02 -13.24 -0.80
CA VAL A 217 -3.68 -14.55 -0.91
C VAL A 217 -2.62 -15.64 -0.75
N SER A 218 -2.55 -16.27 0.42
CA SER A 218 -1.54 -17.30 0.72
C SER A 218 -2.11 -18.42 1.58
N ASP A 219 -1.49 -19.58 1.52
CA ASP A 219 -1.84 -20.72 2.38
C ASP A 219 -1.36 -20.48 3.81
N SER A 220 -2.21 -19.81 4.59
CA SER A 220 -1.92 -19.34 5.96
C SER A 220 -2.77 -19.99 7.02
N TYR A 221 -3.54 -21.05 6.70
CA TYR A 221 -4.36 -21.72 7.70
C TYR A 221 -3.54 -22.20 8.90
N GLY A 222 -3.95 -21.79 10.11
CA GLY A 222 -3.28 -22.13 11.36
C GLY A 222 -2.01 -21.35 11.67
N LYS A 223 -1.60 -20.39 10.81
CA LYS A 223 -0.48 -19.48 11.09
C LYS A 223 -0.93 -18.27 11.92
N SER A 224 0.03 -17.56 12.48
CA SER A 224 -0.21 -16.24 13.08
C SER A 224 -0.37 -15.16 12.00
N PRO A 225 -1.18 -14.11 12.25
CA PRO A 225 -1.23 -12.96 11.34
C PRO A 225 0.13 -12.27 11.22
N LEU A 226 0.58 -12.04 9.99
CA LEU A 226 1.81 -11.31 9.64
C LEU A 226 1.55 -10.38 8.44
N VAL A 227 2.49 -9.49 8.15
CA VAL A 227 2.37 -8.51 7.04
C VAL A 227 2.39 -9.13 5.64
N ASP A 228 2.78 -10.39 5.51
CA ASP A 228 2.94 -11.17 4.30
C ASP A 228 2.05 -12.42 4.25
N GLU A 229 1.14 -12.57 5.22
CA GLU A 229 0.20 -13.69 5.30
C GLU A 229 -1.21 -13.28 4.83
N PHE A 230 -2.09 -14.25 4.68
CA PHE A 230 -3.47 -14.10 4.19
C PHE A 230 -4.21 -12.90 4.79
N GLY A 231 -4.79 -12.07 3.92
CA GLY A 231 -5.57 -10.89 4.31
C GLY A 231 -4.76 -9.66 4.69
N ALA A 232 -3.43 -9.75 4.71
CA ALA A 232 -2.58 -8.59 4.88
C ALA A 232 -2.70 -7.62 3.68
N VAL A 233 -2.55 -6.32 3.91
CA VAL A 233 -2.08 -5.42 2.85
C VAL A 233 -0.56 -5.56 2.87
N TYR A 234 -0.03 -6.22 1.84
CA TYR A 234 1.32 -6.77 1.81
C TYR A 234 2.39 -5.78 2.26
N GLY A 235 3.12 -6.14 3.31
CA GLY A 235 4.18 -5.31 3.87
C GLY A 235 3.76 -4.08 4.66
N PHE A 236 2.44 -3.78 4.79
CA PHE A 236 1.94 -2.59 5.48
C PHE A 236 1.00 -2.89 6.64
N ILE A 237 -0.02 -3.70 6.42
CA ILE A 237 -1.09 -3.90 7.40
C ILE A 237 -1.21 -5.38 7.74
N ILE A 238 -0.99 -5.71 9.00
CA ILE A 238 -1.21 -7.05 9.55
C ILE A 238 -2.72 -7.23 9.76
N PRO A 239 -3.33 -8.34 9.32
CA PRO A 239 -4.73 -8.63 9.66
C PRO A 239 -4.89 -8.81 11.17
N THR A 240 -6.02 -8.39 11.70
CA THR A 240 -6.30 -8.48 13.14
C THR A 240 -6.42 -9.93 13.63
N GLU A 241 -6.83 -10.83 12.73
CA GLU A 241 -6.95 -12.26 12.99
C GLU A 241 -6.68 -13.05 11.71
N MET A 242 -6.29 -14.31 11.86
CA MET A 242 -6.09 -15.23 10.74
C MET A 242 -7.42 -15.88 10.35
N ALA A 243 -8.05 -15.37 9.28
CA ALA A 243 -9.33 -15.86 8.77
C ALA A 243 -9.18 -16.89 7.63
N ALA A 244 -7.94 -17.31 7.31
CA ALA A 244 -7.70 -18.28 6.25
C ALA A 244 -8.37 -19.63 6.56
N LYS A 245 -9.07 -20.19 5.56
CA LYS A 245 -9.54 -21.57 5.56
C LYS A 245 -8.46 -22.50 5.04
N MET A 246 -8.68 -23.80 5.15
CA MET A 246 -7.77 -24.81 4.58
C MET A 246 -7.64 -24.67 3.07
N ALA A 247 -6.46 -25.01 2.56
CA ALA A 247 -6.21 -25.06 1.12
C ALA A 247 -7.28 -25.92 0.41
N GLY A 248 -7.73 -25.48 -0.77
CA GLY A 248 -8.81 -26.10 -1.53
C GLY A 248 -10.23 -25.65 -1.17
N GLU A 249 -10.42 -24.98 -0.02
CA GLU A 249 -11.72 -24.42 0.33
C GLU A 249 -11.96 -23.06 -0.31
N TRP A 250 -13.19 -22.77 -0.70
CA TRP A 250 -13.58 -21.43 -1.17
C TRP A 250 -13.60 -20.43 -0.02
N GLN A 251 -12.95 -19.31 -0.27
CA GLN A 251 -12.82 -18.18 0.64
C GLN A 251 -13.23 -16.91 -0.10
N ALA A 252 -13.49 -15.83 0.63
CA ALA A 252 -13.87 -14.56 0.03
C ALA A 252 -13.18 -13.39 0.72
N TYR A 253 -12.92 -12.36 -0.05
CA TYR A 253 -12.64 -11.01 0.45
C TYR A 253 -13.80 -10.09 0.09
N ASP A 254 -14.24 -9.32 1.09
CA ASP A 254 -15.10 -8.16 0.95
C ASP A 254 -14.27 -6.92 1.33
N ILE A 255 -13.82 -6.21 0.31
CA ILE A 255 -12.90 -5.08 0.47
C ILE A 255 -13.65 -3.78 0.30
N CYS A 256 -13.52 -2.90 1.29
CA CYS A 256 -14.14 -1.59 1.28
C CYS A 256 -13.20 -0.59 1.96
N ASN A 257 -12.94 0.52 1.30
CA ASN A 257 -12.24 1.70 1.80
C ASN A 257 -11.26 1.47 2.96
N GLN A 258 -10.03 1.14 2.63
CA GLN A 258 -8.92 1.13 3.57
C GLN A 258 -7.99 2.30 3.25
N GLU A 259 -7.56 3.01 4.28
CA GLU A 259 -6.45 3.93 4.15
C GLU A 259 -5.15 3.12 4.09
N ILE A 260 -4.53 3.09 2.91
CA ILE A 260 -3.28 2.36 2.69
C ILE A 260 -2.16 3.39 2.63
N PRO A 261 -1.04 3.20 3.38
CA PRO A 261 0.03 4.19 3.45
C PRO A 261 0.71 4.47 2.10
N GLY A 262 0.86 3.46 1.24
CA GLY A 262 1.53 3.58 -0.04
C GLY A 262 1.41 2.31 -0.88
N ILE A 263 2.00 2.33 -2.07
CA ILE A 263 2.01 1.18 -2.98
C ILE A 263 2.76 0.00 -2.38
N THR A 264 2.29 -1.21 -2.65
CA THR A 264 2.98 -2.45 -2.27
C THR A 264 4.00 -2.88 -3.33
N GLY A 265 4.90 -3.79 -2.98
CA GLY A 265 5.78 -4.42 -3.97
C GLY A 265 4.98 -5.09 -5.09
N GLY A 266 5.50 -5.10 -6.31
CA GLY A 266 4.80 -5.64 -7.48
C GLY A 266 3.73 -4.73 -8.09
N ALA A 267 3.56 -3.50 -7.60
CA ALA A 267 2.65 -2.51 -8.18
C ALA A 267 2.92 -2.26 -9.67
N LEU A 268 1.88 -1.90 -10.42
CA LEU A 268 1.99 -1.62 -11.86
C LEU A 268 2.62 -0.24 -12.15
N ASP A 269 2.34 0.73 -11.30
CA ASP A 269 2.86 2.10 -11.41
C ASP A 269 2.80 2.80 -10.03
N SER A 270 3.39 4.00 -9.95
CA SER A 270 3.42 4.85 -8.76
C SER A 270 2.43 6.03 -8.81
N ASN A 271 1.43 6.01 -9.70
CA ASN A 271 0.48 7.12 -9.85
C ASN A 271 -0.72 6.96 -8.91
N GLU A 272 -0.52 7.08 -7.60
CA GLU A 272 -1.56 6.79 -6.61
C GLU A 272 -2.83 7.65 -6.75
N GLY A 273 -2.74 8.84 -7.35
CA GLY A 273 -3.88 9.71 -7.62
C GLY A 273 -4.83 9.21 -8.72
N GLU A 274 -4.34 8.36 -9.63
CA GLU A 274 -5.08 7.95 -10.82
C GLU A 274 -5.91 6.68 -10.59
N PRO A 275 -7.05 6.52 -11.31
CA PRO A 275 -7.76 5.24 -11.34
C PRO A 275 -6.83 4.10 -11.78
N GLY A 276 -7.04 2.91 -11.24
CA GLY A 276 -6.25 1.74 -11.60
C GLY A 276 -7.09 0.46 -11.73
N PRO A 277 -6.54 -0.58 -12.37
CA PRO A 277 -7.25 -1.83 -12.60
C PRO A 277 -7.29 -2.71 -11.34
N ILE A 278 -8.15 -3.72 -11.35
CA ILE A 278 -7.98 -4.91 -10.50
C ILE A 278 -6.96 -5.81 -11.18
N TYR A 279 -5.97 -6.25 -10.44
CA TYR A 279 -4.91 -7.10 -10.92
C TYR A 279 -4.84 -8.36 -10.05
N LEU A 280 -4.86 -9.53 -10.69
CA LEU A 280 -4.76 -10.84 -10.05
C LEU A 280 -3.37 -11.40 -10.33
N GLN A 281 -2.63 -11.69 -9.26
CA GLN A 281 -1.30 -12.25 -9.38
C GLN A 281 -1.38 -13.71 -9.82
N GLY A 282 -0.63 -14.05 -10.86
CA GLY A 282 -0.60 -15.38 -11.46
C GLY A 282 0.78 -16.01 -11.55
N ASP A 283 1.82 -15.29 -11.11
CA ASP A 283 3.21 -15.71 -11.24
C ASP A 283 3.77 -16.47 -10.02
N HIS A 284 2.97 -16.64 -8.95
CA HIS A 284 3.42 -17.28 -7.71
C HIS A 284 2.82 -18.68 -7.48
N GLY A 285 1.78 -19.07 -8.20
CA GLY A 285 1.22 -20.40 -8.04
C GLY A 285 -0.17 -20.59 -8.67
N PRO A 286 -0.72 -21.81 -8.60
CA PRO A 286 -2.08 -22.09 -9.00
C PRO A 286 -3.09 -21.37 -8.11
N VAL A 287 -4.14 -20.81 -8.73
CA VAL A 287 -5.23 -20.14 -8.02
C VAL A 287 -6.50 -20.15 -8.86
N GLU A 288 -7.62 -20.12 -8.19
CA GLU A 288 -8.94 -20.05 -8.82
C GLU A 288 -9.75 -18.90 -8.20
N TYR A 289 -10.48 -18.19 -9.07
CA TYR A 289 -11.36 -17.07 -8.68
C TYR A 289 -12.77 -17.27 -9.27
N ARG A 290 -13.78 -16.74 -8.57
CA ARG A 290 -15.16 -16.64 -9.04
C ARG A 290 -15.87 -15.49 -8.33
N ASN A 291 -17.11 -15.19 -8.73
CA ASN A 291 -17.95 -14.17 -8.10
C ASN A 291 -17.19 -12.85 -7.87
N ILE A 292 -16.50 -12.37 -8.91
CA ILE A 292 -15.75 -11.12 -8.86
C ILE A 292 -16.71 -9.97 -9.17
N VAL A 293 -17.11 -9.23 -8.16
CA VAL A 293 -18.08 -8.14 -8.26
C VAL A 293 -17.53 -6.86 -7.67
N ILE A 294 -17.50 -5.80 -8.46
CA ILE A 294 -17.07 -4.48 -8.03
C ILE A 294 -18.27 -3.52 -7.98
N THR A 295 -18.33 -2.70 -6.95
CA THR A 295 -19.31 -1.61 -6.82
C THR A 295 -18.54 -0.31 -6.77
N PRO A 296 -18.38 0.41 -7.89
CA PRO A 296 -17.65 1.67 -7.93
C PRO A 296 -18.43 2.78 -7.22
N ALA A 297 -17.72 3.75 -6.67
CA ALA A 297 -18.35 4.99 -6.24
C ALA A 297 -18.80 5.80 -7.46
N LYS A 298 -19.92 6.51 -7.30
CA LYS A 298 -20.35 7.55 -8.25
C LYS A 298 -19.47 8.78 -8.01
N ASN A 299 -18.87 9.29 -9.06
CA ASN A 299 -18.10 10.54 -9.03
C ASN A 299 -19.05 11.74 -8.85
#